data_4dec8f6ed634ad562bb5a6def7509e93
#
_entry.id   4dec8f6ed634ad562bb5a6def7509e93
#
_cell.length_a   1.000
_cell.length_b   1.000
_cell.length_c   1.000
_cell.angle_alpha   90.00
_cell.angle_beta   90.00
_cell.angle_gamma   90.00
#
_symmetry.space_group_name_H-M   'P 1'
#
loop_
_entity.id
_entity.type
_entity.pdbx_description
1 polymer ?
#
loop_
_entity_poly.entity_id
_entity_poly.type
_entity_poly.pdbx_seq_one_letter_code
_entity_poly.pdbx_strand_id
1 'polypeptide(L)'
;KCMDAINEKLKNLKKLNIIVVGKSGVGKSTLINSLFRDKIAETGLGRPITTEIRKIEKKDYPMAIYDTPGFELSEGQQAKVKEEIIELIHKGLATGDINNAIHCIWYCINVGGNRTFDQTEINWLKELIEKNKVTKVPIIVVLTQACPKTKGKQMQTLVEKENLDIIKVIPVLAQDMDFDGEYVAKAYGLDQLVDIMSEALPEELQDTLQNVQKASLKSKKKRSRAVVAAASAVAFGEGFIPIPFSDAAVLIPTQITMIASITTNFGMNISKSVIMSFISSTIGTAGTTILGKS
;
A
#
# COMPACT_ATOMS: atom_id res chain seq x y z
N LYS A 1 23.10 0.04 17.80
CA LYS A 1 23.20 0.90 16.61
C LYS A 1 22.29 0.43 15.47
N CYS A 2 22.42 -0.80 14.93
CA CYS A 2 21.56 -1.26 13.81
C CYS A 2 20.08 -1.38 14.22
N MET A 3 19.78 -1.98 15.38
CA MET A 3 18.41 -2.05 15.93
C MET A 3 17.83 -0.66 16.20
N ASP A 4 18.64 0.23 16.71
CA ASP A 4 18.21 1.62 16.99
C ASP A 4 17.84 2.32 15.69
N ALA A 5 18.66 2.15 14.64
CA ALA A 5 18.39 2.69 13.30
C ALA A 5 17.10 2.10 12.68
N ILE A 6 16.84 0.79 12.84
CA ILE A 6 15.60 0.16 12.39
C ILE A 6 14.40 0.75 13.14
N ASN A 7 14.49 0.82 14.47
CA ASN A 7 13.40 1.37 15.30
C ASN A 7 13.14 2.84 15.00
N GLU A 8 14.18 3.62 14.78
CA GLU A 8 14.08 5.02 14.38
C GLU A 8 13.40 5.14 13.02
N LYS A 9 13.81 4.33 12.04
CA LYS A 9 13.21 4.34 10.71
C LYS A 9 11.73 3.94 10.74
N LEU A 10 11.37 2.93 11.54
CA LEU A 10 9.97 2.52 11.73
C LEU A 10 9.12 3.64 12.37
N LYS A 11 9.66 4.36 13.37
CA LYS A 11 8.98 5.50 14.00
C LYS A 11 8.80 6.69 13.05
N ASN A 12 9.71 6.85 12.10
CA ASN A 12 9.70 7.93 11.13
C ASN A 12 8.85 7.65 9.87
N LEU A 13 8.29 6.43 9.73
CA LEU A 13 7.37 6.13 8.66
C LEU A 13 6.15 7.04 8.74
N LYS A 14 5.83 7.68 7.61
CA LYS A 14 4.60 8.48 7.50
C LYS A 14 3.37 7.59 7.45
N LYS A 15 2.27 8.05 8.00
CA LYS A 15 1.03 7.28 8.05
C LYS A 15 0.33 7.30 6.69
N LEU A 16 0.07 6.11 6.14
CA LEU A 16 -0.70 5.95 4.90
C LEU A 16 -2.19 5.88 5.22
N ASN A 17 -2.98 6.84 4.74
CA ASN A 17 -4.42 6.90 4.93
C ASN A 17 -5.14 6.65 3.61
N ILE A 18 -6.03 5.64 3.58
CA ILE A 18 -6.79 5.24 2.39
C ILE A 18 -8.27 5.24 2.73
N ILE A 19 -9.10 5.86 1.88
CA ILE A 19 -10.56 5.71 1.93
C ILE A 19 -10.95 4.55 1.01
N VAL A 20 -11.79 3.65 1.50
CA VAL A 20 -12.30 2.52 0.72
C VAL A 20 -13.81 2.65 0.58
N VAL A 21 -14.26 2.83 -0.65
CA VAL A 21 -15.64 3.11 -1.04
C VAL A 21 -16.20 1.92 -1.83
N GLY A 22 -17.47 1.60 -1.67
CA GLY A 22 -18.16 0.55 -2.44
C GLY A 22 -19.30 -0.08 -1.67
N LYS A 23 -20.22 -0.75 -2.37
CA LYS A 23 -21.40 -1.41 -1.79
C LYS A 23 -21.00 -2.44 -0.71
N SER A 24 -21.94 -2.79 0.17
CA SER A 24 -21.73 -3.88 1.11
C SER A 24 -21.50 -5.19 0.35
N GLY A 25 -20.66 -6.07 0.89
CA GLY A 25 -20.38 -7.36 0.27
C GLY A 25 -19.51 -7.34 -1.00
N VAL A 26 -19.07 -6.17 -1.48
CA VAL A 26 -18.19 -6.11 -2.68
C VAL A 26 -16.78 -6.66 -2.46
N GLY A 27 -16.43 -7.02 -1.23
CA GLY A 27 -15.11 -7.61 -0.93
C GLY A 27 -14.06 -6.60 -0.44
N LYS A 28 -14.44 -5.42 0.05
CA LYS A 28 -13.52 -4.41 0.61
C LYS A 28 -12.59 -5.00 1.68
N SER A 29 -13.14 -5.64 2.70
CA SER A 29 -12.36 -6.24 3.80
C SER A 29 -11.42 -7.34 3.33
N THR A 30 -11.86 -8.17 2.38
CA THR A 30 -11.03 -9.22 1.77
C THR A 30 -9.87 -8.61 0.99
N LEU A 31 -10.12 -7.56 0.20
CA LEU A 31 -9.10 -6.84 -0.56
C LEU A 31 -8.04 -6.24 0.38
N ILE A 32 -8.47 -5.53 1.42
CA ILE A 32 -7.59 -4.92 2.42
C ILE A 32 -6.70 -5.97 3.08
N ASN A 33 -7.29 -7.05 3.61
CA ASN A 33 -6.55 -8.10 4.31
C ASN A 33 -5.65 -8.94 3.41
N SER A 34 -5.93 -8.99 2.10
CA SER A 34 -5.09 -9.70 1.13
C SER A 34 -3.90 -8.85 0.67
N LEU A 35 -4.06 -7.53 0.60
CA LEU A 35 -2.99 -6.63 0.17
C LEU A 35 -2.04 -6.28 1.31
N PHE A 36 -2.55 -6.00 2.51
CA PHE A 36 -1.75 -5.58 3.65
C PHE A 36 -1.31 -6.75 4.54
N ARG A 37 -0.14 -6.64 5.17
CA ARG A 37 0.46 -7.74 5.96
C ARG A 37 -0.29 -8.09 7.22
N ASP A 38 -0.95 -7.11 7.84
CA ASP A 38 -1.75 -7.31 9.04
C ASP A 38 -3.24 -7.40 8.69
N LYS A 39 -3.97 -8.23 9.42
CA LYS A 39 -5.43 -8.21 9.36
C LYS A 39 -5.93 -6.92 10.02
N ILE A 40 -6.26 -5.94 9.19
CA ILE A 40 -6.73 -4.62 9.62
C ILE A 40 -8.26 -4.59 9.63
N ALA A 41 -8.88 -5.12 8.58
CA ALA A 41 -10.32 -5.15 8.44
C ALA A 41 -10.88 -6.49 8.94
N GLU A 42 -11.96 -6.41 9.72
CA GLU A 42 -12.68 -7.63 10.09
C GLU A 42 -13.43 -8.15 8.86
N THR A 43 -13.39 -9.44 8.62
CA THR A 43 -14.17 -10.14 7.58
C THR A 43 -15.25 -10.98 8.24
N GLY A 44 -16.45 -11.02 7.68
CA GLY A 44 -17.53 -11.88 8.18
C GLY A 44 -18.84 -11.67 7.43
N LEU A 45 -19.65 -12.73 7.39
CA LEU A 45 -21.03 -12.67 6.93
C LEU A 45 -21.90 -12.09 8.06
N GLY A 46 -22.83 -11.18 7.73
CA GLY A 46 -23.84 -10.71 8.69
C GLY A 46 -23.45 -9.50 9.54
N ARG A 47 -22.54 -8.63 9.05
CA ARG A 47 -22.26 -7.36 9.74
C ARG A 47 -23.43 -6.40 9.66
N PRO A 48 -23.66 -5.60 10.75
CA PRO A 48 -24.57 -4.48 10.66
C PRO A 48 -24.11 -3.50 9.57
N ILE A 49 -25.06 -2.94 8.82
CA ILE A 49 -24.81 -1.89 7.83
C ILE A 49 -24.19 -0.72 8.57
N THR A 50 -22.96 -0.36 8.22
CA THR A 50 -22.32 0.84 8.74
C THR A 50 -23.03 2.07 8.17
N THR A 51 -23.43 2.99 9.01
CA THR A 51 -24.13 4.23 8.62
C THR A 51 -23.19 5.44 8.54
N GLU A 52 -21.95 5.29 9.04
CA GLU A 52 -20.93 6.35 9.12
C GLU A 52 -19.57 5.83 8.65
N ILE A 53 -18.68 6.74 8.25
CA ILE A 53 -17.30 6.39 7.88
C ILE A 53 -16.58 5.86 9.13
N ARG A 54 -16.08 4.64 9.04
CA ARG A 54 -15.34 3.99 10.13
C ARG A 54 -13.84 4.05 9.88
N LYS A 55 -13.10 4.72 10.75
CA LYS A 55 -11.65 4.65 10.77
C LYS A 55 -11.18 3.35 11.41
N ILE A 56 -10.36 2.60 10.69
CA ILE A 56 -9.75 1.35 11.12
C ILE A 56 -8.24 1.57 11.15
N GLU A 57 -7.65 1.47 12.33
CA GLU A 57 -6.20 1.59 12.52
C GLU A 57 -5.72 0.59 13.58
N LYS A 58 -4.45 0.24 13.51
CA LYS A 58 -3.81 -0.66 14.47
C LYS A 58 -2.61 0.06 15.10
N LYS A 59 -2.43 -0.11 16.39
CA LYS A 59 -1.28 0.44 17.12
C LYS A 59 0.03 -0.03 16.47
N ASP A 60 0.99 0.86 16.36
CA ASP A 60 2.32 0.62 15.78
C ASP A 60 2.31 0.14 14.31
N TYR A 61 1.20 0.38 13.60
CA TYR A 61 1.07 0.11 12.18
C TYR A 61 0.84 1.42 11.41
N PRO A 62 1.75 1.85 10.54
CA PRO A 62 1.74 3.19 9.97
C PRO A 62 0.69 3.35 8.87
N MET A 63 -0.56 2.96 9.16
CA MET A 63 -1.65 2.99 8.22
C MET A 63 -3.01 3.15 8.90
N ALA A 64 -3.93 3.84 8.24
CA ALA A 64 -5.35 3.83 8.57
C ALA A 64 -6.20 3.61 7.31
N ILE A 65 -7.26 2.83 7.46
CA ILE A 65 -8.30 2.64 6.46
C ILE A 65 -9.56 3.35 6.93
N TYR A 66 -10.18 4.11 6.05
CA TYR A 66 -11.49 4.70 6.25
C TYR A 66 -12.51 3.93 5.42
N ASP A 67 -13.21 2.99 6.06
CA ASP A 67 -14.25 2.18 5.42
C ASP A 67 -15.56 2.95 5.40
N THR A 68 -16.14 3.11 4.23
CA THR A 68 -17.37 3.87 4.06
C THR A 68 -18.59 2.94 4.09
N PRO A 69 -19.77 3.46 4.48
CA PRO A 69 -21.03 2.75 4.31
C PRO A 69 -21.26 2.32 2.87
N GLY A 70 -21.98 1.23 2.66
CA GLY A 70 -22.41 0.78 1.34
C GLY A 70 -23.49 1.70 0.74
N PHE A 71 -23.70 1.62 -0.58
CA PHE A 71 -24.68 2.45 -1.32
C PHE A 71 -26.10 1.89 -1.26
N GLU A 72 -26.38 0.89 -0.41
CA GLU A 72 -27.75 0.42 -0.16
C GLU A 72 -28.59 1.44 0.60
N LEU A 73 -27.99 2.57 0.94
CA LEU A 73 -28.60 3.69 1.64
C LEU A 73 -29.54 4.47 0.72
N SER A 74 -30.50 5.19 1.30
CA SER A 74 -31.34 6.15 0.56
C SER A 74 -30.49 7.22 -0.13
N GLU A 75 -31.02 7.87 -1.19
CA GLU A 75 -30.31 8.91 -1.93
C GLU A 75 -29.76 10.03 -1.02
N GLY A 76 -30.55 10.46 -0.03
CA GLY A 76 -30.11 11.45 0.96
C GLY A 76 -28.94 10.99 1.82
N GLN A 77 -28.92 9.72 2.22
CA GLN A 77 -27.81 9.15 2.97
C GLN A 77 -26.56 8.97 2.10
N GLN A 78 -26.72 8.61 0.83
CA GLN A 78 -25.61 8.54 -0.12
C GLN A 78 -24.96 9.90 -0.35
N ALA A 79 -25.77 10.98 -0.46
CA ALA A 79 -25.26 12.35 -0.57
C ALA A 79 -24.45 12.73 0.69
N LYS A 80 -24.96 12.41 1.88
CA LYS A 80 -24.27 12.65 3.15
C LYS A 80 -22.92 11.94 3.21
N VAL A 81 -22.84 10.66 2.81
CA VAL A 81 -21.56 9.91 2.78
C VAL A 81 -20.54 10.58 1.85
N LYS A 82 -20.96 11.07 0.68
CA LYS A 82 -20.06 11.82 -0.21
C LYS A 82 -19.54 13.09 0.43
N GLU A 83 -20.40 13.83 1.11
CA GLU A 83 -20.00 15.05 1.84
C GLU A 83 -19.01 14.73 2.98
N GLU A 84 -19.27 13.69 3.75
CA GLU A 84 -18.37 13.23 4.82
C GLU A 84 -16.99 12.82 4.29
N ILE A 85 -16.92 12.15 3.12
CA ILE A 85 -15.65 11.82 2.45
C ILE A 85 -14.86 13.08 2.13
N ILE A 86 -15.50 14.06 1.51
CA ILE A 86 -14.86 15.32 1.10
C ILE A 86 -14.45 16.13 2.33
N GLU A 87 -15.30 16.19 3.34
CA GLU A 87 -14.96 16.86 4.62
C GLU A 87 -13.76 16.23 5.29
N LEU A 88 -13.68 14.89 5.31
CA LEU A 88 -12.54 14.15 5.85
C LEU A 88 -11.25 14.50 5.10
N ILE A 89 -11.30 14.57 3.78
CA ILE A 89 -10.16 14.97 2.95
C ILE A 89 -9.73 16.40 3.27
N HIS A 90 -10.66 17.34 3.31
CA HIS A 90 -10.37 18.74 3.62
C HIS A 90 -9.80 18.91 5.04
N LYS A 91 -10.36 18.24 6.03
CA LYS A 91 -9.83 18.24 7.41
C LYS A 91 -8.39 17.74 7.48
N GLY A 92 -8.10 16.65 6.78
CA GLY A 92 -6.74 16.10 6.71
C GLY A 92 -5.75 17.08 6.09
N LEU A 93 -6.10 17.65 4.95
CA LEU A 93 -5.26 18.63 4.23
C LEU A 93 -5.05 19.92 5.04
N ALA A 94 -6.08 20.40 5.73
CA ALA A 94 -6.01 21.64 6.52
C ALA A 94 -4.99 21.59 7.66
N THR A 95 -4.60 20.39 8.10
CA THR A 95 -3.58 20.23 9.16
C THR A 95 -2.16 20.54 8.65
N GLY A 96 -1.92 20.51 7.34
CA GLY A 96 -0.58 20.59 6.75
C GLY A 96 0.34 19.42 7.09
N ASP A 97 -0.17 18.39 7.79
CA ASP A 97 0.58 17.19 8.18
C ASP A 97 0.21 16.01 7.29
N ILE A 98 1.18 15.47 6.57
CA ILE A 98 1.01 14.30 5.69
C ILE A 98 0.40 13.10 6.44
N ASN A 99 0.65 12.96 7.75
CA ASN A 99 0.11 11.84 8.54
C ASN A 99 -1.41 11.92 8.73
N ASN A 100 -2.02 13.09 8.51
CA ASN A 100 -3.46 13.31 8.62
C ASN A 100 -4.14 13.39 7.25
N ALA A 101 -3.39 13.64 6.17
CA ALA A 101 -3.93 13.71 4.83
C ALA A 101 -4.48 12.36 4.35
N ILE A 102 -5.50 12.38 3.50
CA ILE A 102 -5.93 11.21 2.73
C ILE A 102 -5.09 11.14 1.46
N HIS A 103 -4.53 9.95 1.19
CA HIS A 103 -3.55 9.77 0.13
C HIS A 103 -4.09 9.05 -1.10
N CYS A 104 -5.15 8.25 -0.93
CA CYS A 104 -5.76 7.50 -2.02
C CYS A 104 -7.19 7.13 -1.67
N ILE A 105 -8.06 7.05 -2.69
CA ILE A 105 -9.41 6.52 -2.61
C ILE A 105 -9.47 5.25 -3.46
N TRP A 106 -9.87 4.12 -2.87
CA TRP A 106 -10.23 2.91 -3.59
C TRP A 106 -11.73 2.86 -3.77
N TYR A 107 -12.17 2.93 -5.01
CA TYR A 107 -13.56 2.74 -5.38
C TYR A 107 -13.78 1.30 -5.82
N CYS A 108 -14.42 0.49 -4.98
CA CYS A 108 -14.55 -0.94 -5.17
C CYS A 108 -15.88 -1.29 -5.86
N ILE A 109 -15.80 -2.00 -6.99
CA ILE A 109 -16.95 -2.50 -7.76
C ILE A 109 -16.84 -4.02 -7.84
N ASN A 110 -17.90 -4.75 -7.47
CA ASN A 110 -17.94 -6.21 -7.58
C ASN A 110 -18.22 -6.64 -9.03
N VAL A 111 -17.34 -7.46 -9.61
CA VAL A 111 -17.51 -8.03 -10.96
C VAL A 111 -18.46 -9.25 -10.94
N GLY A 112 -18.57 -9.94 -9.81
CA GLY A 112 -19.36 -11.18 -9.68
C GLY A 112 -20.88 -11.00 -9.73
N GLY A 113 -21.39 -9.80 -9.40
CA GLY A 113 -22.83 -9.51 -9.37
C GLY A 113 -23.46 -9.31 -10.76
N ASN A 114 -24.78 -9.40 -10.84
CA ASN A 114 -25.52 -9.24 -12.09
C ASN A 114 -25.84 -7.79 -12.49
N ARG A 115 -25.69 -6.81 -11.58
CA ARG A 115 -25.94 -5.37 -11.80
C ARG A 115 -24.91 -4.57 -11.03
N THR A 116 -23.65 -4.64 -11.46
CA THR A 116 -22.53 -4.13 -10.68
C THR A 116 -22.04 -2.76 -11.09
N PHE A 117 -22.31 -2.34 -12.33
CA PHE A 117 -21.92 -1.03 -12.83
C PHE A 117 -23.10 -0.47 -13.64
N ASP A 118 -24.13 -0.02 -12.92
CA ASP A 118 -25.31 0.63 -13.48
C ASP A 118 -25.15 2.16 -13.50
N GLN A 119 -26.16 2.85 -14.05
CA GLN A 119 -26.15 4.31 -14.16
C GLN A 119 -26.04 5.01 -12.79
N THR A 120 -26.60 4.41 -11.75
CA THR A 120 -26.53 4.94 -10.37
C THR A 120 -25.08 4.91 -9.86
N GLU A 121 -24.38 3.80 -10.07
CA GLU A 121 -22.97 3.64 -9.72
C GLU A 121 -22.08 4.65 -10.48
N ILE A 122 -22.32 4.79 -11.79
CA ILE A 122 -21.59 5.75 -12.64
C ILE A 122 -21.82 7.18 -12.16
N ASN A 123 -23.04 7.55 -11.89
CA ASN A 123 -23.39 8.90 -11.42
C ASN A 123 -22.74 9.19 -10.07
N TRP A 124 -22.80 8.24 -9.15
CA TRP A 124 -22.20 8.38 -7.83
C TRP A 124 -20.68 8.60 -7.91
N LEU A 125 -19.99 7.82 -8.75
CA LEU A 125 -18.56 7.97 -8.97
C LEU A 125 -18.22 9.32 -9.65
N LYS A 126 -18.99 9.74 -10.64
CA LYS A 126 -18.85 11.06 -11.30
C LYS A 126 -18.98 12.20 -10.30
N GLU A 127 -19.97 12.15 -9.41
CA GLU A 127 -20.15 13.16 -8.39
C GLU A 127 -19.01 13.20 -7.36
N LEU A 128 -18.50 12.03 -6.95
CA LEU A 128 -17.33 11.96 -6.09
C LEU A 128 -16.10 12.59 -6.75
N ILE A 129 -15.84 12.27 -8.02
CA ILE A 129 -14.75 12.85 -8.81
C ILE A 129 -14.89 14.36 -8.91
N GLU A 130 -16.10 14.86 -9.20
CA GLU A 130 -16.37 16.30 -9.30
C GLU A 130 -16.06 17.03 -7.98
N LYS A 131 -16.53 16.51 -6.86
CA LYS A 131 -16.25 17.06 -5.54
C LYS A 131 -14.75 16.97 -5.16
N ASN A 132 -14.02 15.98 -5.67
CA ASN A 132 -12.58 15.77 -5.43
C ASN A 132 -11.67 16.65 -6.31
N LYS A 133 -12.19 17.37 -7.30
CA LYS A 133 -11.38 18.16 -8.25
C LYS A 133 -10.45 19.19 -7.59
N VAL A 134 -10.84 19.73 -6.46
CA VAL A 134 -10.05 20.71 -5.71
C VAL A 134 -8.91 20.02 -4.96
N THR A 135 -9.20 18.92 -4.32
CA THR A 135 -8.26 18.18 -3.45
C THR A 135 -7.34 17.23 -4.22
N LYS A 136 -7.80 16.76 -5.39
CA LYS A 136 -7.06 15.88 -6.30
C LYS A 136 -6.48 14.63 -5.64
N VAL A 137 -7.17 14.08 -4.65
CA VAL A 137 -6.78 12.80 -4.05
C VAL A 137 -6.89 11.70 -5.13
N PRO A 138 -5.84 10.89 -5.36
CA PRO A 138 -5.87 9.84 -6.36
C PRO A 138 -7.02 8.85 -6.15
N ILE A 139 -7.83 8.61 -7.18
CA ILE A 139 -8.91 7.62 -7.17
C ILE A 139 -8.49 6.43 -8.02
N ILE A 140 -8.51 5.23 -7.46
CA ILE A 140 -8.29 3.97 -8.15
C ILE A 140 -9.58 3.17 -8.10
N VAL A 141 -10.10 2.79 -9.26
CA VAL A 141 -11.26 1.89 -9.34
C VAL A 141 -10.78 0.45 -9.29
N VAL A 142 -11.16 -0.27 -8.24
CA VAL A 142 -10.79 -1.66 -8.00
C VAL A 142 -11.98 -2.57 -8.30
N LEU A 143 -11.88 -3.34 -9.37
CA LEU A 143 -12.90 -4.32 -9.76
C LEU A 143 -12.64 -5.62 -8.97
N THR A 144 -13.36 -5.78 -7.89
CA THR A 144 -13.20 -6.89 -6.94
C THR A 144 -13.92 -8.15 -7.42
N GLN A 145 -13.53 -9.30 -6.86
CA GLN A 145 -14.09 -10.61 -7.19
C GLN A 145 -14.08 -10.87 -8.71
N ALA A 146 -13.01 -10.41 -9.39
CA ALA A 146 -12.93 -10.44 -10.87
C ALA A 146 -12.62 -11.86 -11.37
N CYS A 147 -13.63 -12.72 -11.29
CA CYS A 147 -13.62 -14.10 -11.78
C CYS A 147 -14.87 -14.35 -12.63
N PRO A 148 -14.74 -14.92 -13.85
CA PRO A 148 -13.46 -15.18 -14.56
C PRO A 148 -12.72 -13.90 -15.00
N LYS A 149 -11.44 -14.02 -15.32
CA LYS A 149 -10.62 -12.87 -15.74
C LYS A 149 -11.20 -12.11 -16.95
N THR A 150 -11.87 -12.81 -17.85
CA THR A 150 -12.54 -12.23 -19.04
C THR A 150 -13.63 -11.24 -18.62
N LYS A 151 -14.44 -11.57 -17.62
CA LYS A 151 -15.49 -10.71 -17.07
C LYS A 151 -14.88 -9.47 -16.42
N GLY A 152 -13.75 -9.64 -15.68
CA GLY A 152 -13.00 -8.52 -15.11
C GLY A 152 -12.50 -7.55 -16.19
N LYS A 153 -11.93 -8.05 -17.30
CA LYS A 153 -11.49 -7.23 -18.42
C LYS A 153 -12.65 -6.53 -19.14
N GLN A 154 -13.76 -7.20 -19.34
CA GLN A 154 -14.96 -6.59 -19.93
C GLN A 154 -15.47 -5.43 -19.07
N MET A 155 -15.57 -5.62 -17.75
CA MET A 155 -15.96 -4.56 -16.82
C MET A 155 -14.95 -3.41 -16.83
N GLN A 156 -13.65 -3.70 -16.85
CA GLN A 156 -12.61 -2.68 -16.98
C GLN A 156 -12.83 -1.82 -18.22
N THR A 157 -13.06 -2.42 -19.37
CA THR A 157 -13.35 -1.69 -20.61
C THR A 157 -14.61 -0.84 -20.52
N LEU A 158 -15.65 -1.33 -19.83
CA LEU A 158 -16.89 -0.55 -19.62
C LEU A 158 -16.63 0.68 -18.76
N VAL A 159 -15.90 0.56 -17.65
CA VAL A 159 -15.58 1.70 -16.78
C VAL A 159 -14.67 2.70 -17.49
N GLU A 160 -13.66 2.21 -18.22
CA GLU A 160 -12.71 3.06 -18.97
C GLU A 160 -13.40 3.87 -20.07
N LYS A 161 -14.46 3.35 -20.71
CA LYS A 161 -15.27 4.08 -21.69
C LYS A 161 -15.98 5.31 -21.13
N GLU A 162 -16.21 5.39 -19.85
CA GLU A 162 -16.81 6.55 -19.18
C GLU A 162 -15.87 7.76 -19.13
N ASN A 163 -14.58 7.62 -19.49
CA ASN A 163 -13.55 8.66 -19.50
C ASN A 163 -13.50 9.47 -18.19
N LEU A 164 -13.51 8.75 -17.08
CA LEU A 164 -13.50 9.33 -15.73
C LEU A 164 -12.09 9.85 -15.38
N ASP A 165 -12.03 10.94 -14.63
CA ASP A 165 -10.76 11.48 -14.08
C ASP A 165 -10.31 10.66 -12.87
N ILE A 166 -9.74 9.50 -13.14
CA ILE A 166 -9.25 8.52 -12.18
C ILE A 166 -7.85 8.05 -12.59
N ILE A 167 -7.07 7.53 -11.64
CA ILE A 167 -5.72 7.03 -11.92
C ILE A 167 -5.78 5.79 -12.81
N LYS A 168 -6.56 4.78 -12.41
CA LYS A 168 -6.66 3.50 -13.14
C LYS A 168 -7.90 2.71 -12.74
N VAL A 169 -8.31 1.82 -13.63
CA VAL A 169 -9.25 0.73 -13.34
C VAL A 169 -8.46 -0.57 -13.31
N ILE A 170 -8.63 -1.39 -12.27
CA ILE A 170 -7.89 -2.64 -12.12
C ILE A 170 -8.79 -3.79 -11.67
N PRO A 171 -8.87 -4.91 -12.43
CA PRO A 171 -9.53 -6.12 -11.97
C PRO A 171 -8.65 -6.90 -11.00
N VAL A 172 -9.25 -7.30 -9.86
CA VAL A 172 -8.57 -8.01 -8.77
C VAL A 172 -9.40 -9.20 -8.31
N LEU A 173 -8.78 -10.36 -8.22
CA LEU A 173 -9.24 -11.49 -7.42
C LEU A 173 -8.33 -11.58 -6.19
N ALA A 174 -8.81 -11.12 -5.04
CA ALA A 174 -7.98 -10.91 -3.85
C ALA A 174 -7.57 -12.22 -3.16
N GLN A 175 -8.31 -13.30 -3.35
CA GLN A 175 -8.05 -14.65 -2.82
C GLN A 175 -8.35 -15.69 -3.89
N ASP A 176 -7.74 -16.87 -3.75
CA ASP A 176 -8.09 -18.01 -4.59
C ASP A 176 -9.59 -18.33 -4.41
N MET A 177 -10.26 -18.62 -5.51
CA MET A 177 -11.66 -19.03 -5.53
C MET A 177 -11.75 -20.48 -5.98
N ASP A 178 -12.23 -21.34 -5.08
CA ASP A 178 -12.44 -22.76 -5.34
C ASP A 178 -13.87 -22.98 -5.83
N PHE A 179 -14.00 -23.73 -6.91
CA PHE A 179 -15.27 -24.15 -7.51
C PHE A 179 -15.45 -25.64 -7.25
N ASP A 180 -15.91 -25.97 -6.03
CA ASP A 180 -16.26 -27.34 -5.57
C ASP A 180 -15.12 -28.38 -5.74
N GLY A 181 -13.87 -27.92 -5.71
CA GLY A 181 -12.69 -28.77 -5.89
C GLY A 181 -12.37 -29.13 -7.35
N GLU A 182 -13.23 -28.78 -8.30
CA GLU A 182 -13.01 -29.06 -9.74
C GLU A 182 -12.04 -28.06 -10.36
N TYR A 183 -12.09 -26.79 -9.94
CA TYR A 183 -11.24 -25.73 -10.47
C TYR A 183 -10.95 -24.65 -9.42
N VAL A 184 -9.71 -24.26 -9.32
CA VAL A 184 -9.29 -23.15 -8.45
C VAL A 184 -8.80 -21.97 -9.29
N ALA A 185 -9.56 -20.88 -9.28
CA ALA A 185 -9.13 -19.61 -9.85
C ALA A 185 -8.13 -18.95 -8.90
N LYS A 186 -6.88 -18.79 -9.36
CA LYS A 186 -5.82 -18.17 -8.55
C LYS A 186 -6.02 -16.68 -8.39
N ALA A 187 -5.70 -16.16 -7.21
CA ALA A 187 -5.65 -14.73 -6.90
C ALA A 187 -4.74 -13.98 -7.89
N TYR A 188 -5.11 -12.75 -8.25
CA TYR A 188 -4.34 -11.90 -9.16
C TYR A 188 -4.69 -10.43 -8.98
N GLY A 189 -3.83 -9.54 -9.51
CA GLY A 189 -4.08 -8.10 -9.60
C GLY A 189 -3.66 -7.31 -8.36
N LEU A 190 -3.39 -7.95 -7.22
CA LEU A 190 -2.95 -7.26 -6.00
C LEU A 190 -1.56 -6.63 -6.15
N ASP A 191 -0.64 -7.30 -6.83
CA ASP A 191 0.70 -6.78 -7.14
C ASP A 191 0.63 -5.55 -8.06
N GLN A 192 -0.25 -5.60 -9.07
CA GLN A 192 -0.51 -4.47 -9.96
C GLN A 192 -1.16 -3.29 -9.21
N LEU A 193 -2.07 -3.55 -8.27
CA LEU A 193 -2.65 -2.49 -7.42
C LEU A 193 -1.56 -1.81 -6.57
N VAL A 194 -0.60 -2.57 -6.02
CA VAL A 194 0.57 -2.00 -5.33
C VAL A 194 1.40 -1.13 -6.27
N ASP A 195 1.65 -1.57 -7.49
CA ASP A 195 2.42 -0.80 -8.49
C ASP A 195 1.70 0.53 -8.83
N ILE A 196 0.37 0.50 -9.05
CA ILE A 196 -0.44 1.70 -9.29
C ILE A 196 -0.39 2.66 -8.08
N MET A 197 -0.52 2.14 -6.87
CA MET A 197 -0.40 2.94 -5.65
C MET A 197 0.99 3.57 -5.54
N SER A 198 2.04 2.81 -5.83
CA SER A 198 3.41 3.31 -5.79
C SER A 198 3.65 4.46 -6.78
N GLU A 199 2.97 4.46 -7.92
CA GLU A 199 3.04 5.56 -8.90
C GLU A 199 2.22 6.79 -8.47
N ALA A 200 1.10 6.57 -7.77
CA ALA A 200 0.18 7.62 -7.36
C ALA A 200 0.56 8.32 -6.04
N LEU A 201 1.28 7.64 -5.15
CA LEU A 201 1.63 8.15 -3.82
C LEU A 201 2.92 9.00 -3.85
N PRO A 202 3.03 10.03 -3.01
CA PRO A 202 4.23 10.83 -2.88
C PRO A 202 5.41 10.02 -2.32
N GLU A 203 6.63 10.51 -2.55
CA GLU A 203 7.88 9.82 -2.20
C GLU A 203 7.96 9.48 -0.69
N GLU A 204 7.46 10.38 0.16
CA GLU A 204 7.46 10.23 1.62
C GLU A 204 6.66 9.01 2.12
N LEU A 205 5.74 8.51 1.30
CA LEU A 205 4.91 7.34 1.61
C LEU A 205 5.40 6.04 0.97
N GLN A 206 6.41 6.09 0.12
CA GLN A 206 6.89 4.89 -0.58
C GLN A 206 7.42 3.82 0.38
N ASP A 207 8.22 4.19 1.36
CA ASP A 207 8.73 3.26 2.36
C ASP A 207 7.60 2.69 3.22
N THR A 208 6.60 3.52 3.56
CA THR A 208 5.41 3.06 4.28
C THR A 208 4.61 2.06 3.47
N LEU A 209 4.34 2.34 2.19
CA LEU A 209 3.63 1.40 1.31
C LEU A 209 4.35 0.05 1.27
N GLN A 210 5.67 0.04 1.09
CA GLN A 210 6.44 -1.21 1.08
C GLN A 210 6.39 -1.92 2.43
N ASN A 211 6.44 -1.18 3.53
CA ASN A 211 6.35 -1.74 4.88
C ASN A 211 5.02 -2.47 5.11
N VAL A 212 3.90 -1.84 4.76
CA VAL A 212 2.56 -2.34 5.09
C VAL A 212 2.02 -3.39 4.11
N GLN A 213 2.41 -3.37 2.84
CA GLN A 213 1.93 -4.31 1.83
C GLN A 213 2.65 -5.68 1.90
N LYS A 214 1.97 -6.76 1.51
CA LYS A 214 2.52 -8.12 1.36
C LYS A 214 2.35 -8.69 -0.05
N ALA A 215 1.60 -8.01 -0.91
CA ALA A 215 1.12 -8.54 -2.18
C ALA A 215 2.20 -8.51 -3.28
N SER A 216 3.14 -7.55 -3.24
CA SER A 216 4.16 -7.40 -4.28
C SER A 216 5.58 -7.48 -3.72
N LEU A 217 6.17 -8.67 -3.78
CA LEU A 217 7.60 -8.86 -3.52
C LEU A 217 8.48 -8.14 -4.55
N LYS A 218 8.00 -8.03 -5.79
CA LYS A 218 8.68 -7.30 -6.87
C LYS A 218 8.83 -5.83 -6.54
N SER A 219 7.77 -5.18 -6.05
CA SER A 219 7.80 -3.76 -5.64
C SER A 219 8.77 -3.55 -4.46
N LYS A 220 8.74 -4.41 -3.44
CA LYS A 220 9.70 -4.39 -2.33
C LYS A 220 11.15 -4.50 -2.81
N LYS A 221 11.43 -5.45 -3.70
CA LYS A 221 12.77 -5.63 -4.27
C LYS A 221 13.20 -4.42 -5.08
N LYS A 222 12.31 -3.81 -5.89
CA LYS A 222 12.60 -2.60 -6.67
C LYS A 222 13.01 -1.45 -5.74
N ARG A 223 12.23 -1.19 -4.69
CA ARG A 223 12.54 -0.14 -3.70
C ARG A 223 13.85 -0.42 -2.96
N SER A 224 14.07 -1.65 -2.50
CA SER A 224 15.30 -2.02 -1.81
C SER A 224 16.55 -1.90 -2.70
N ARG A 225 16.45 -2.21 -4.00
CA ARG A 225 17.55 -1.98 -4.95
C ARG A 225 17.88 -0.50 -5.11
N ALA A 226 16.88 0.39 -5.09
CA ALA A 226 17.14 1.83 -5.12
C ALA A 226 17.89 2.29 -3.86
N VAL A 227 17.55 1.75 -2.68
CA VAL A 227 18.28 2.00 -1.42
C VAL A 227 19.73 1.53 -1.51
N VAL A 228 19.97 0.33 -2.05
CA VAL A 228 21.33 -0.21 -2.25
C VAL A 228 22.12 0.67 -3.22
N ALA A 229 21.52 1.07 -4.34
CA ALA A 229 22.18 1.93 -5.32
C ALA A 229 22.58 3.29 -4.72
N ALA A 230 21.69 3.91 -3.93
CA ALA A 230 21.97 5.17 -3.25
C ALA A 230 23.12 5.01 -2.22
N ALA A 231 23.10 3.96 -1.41
CA ALA A 231 24.18 3.65 -0.45
C ALA A 231 25.52 3.41 -1.15
N SER A 232 25.49 2.69 -2.30
CA SER A 232 26.69 2.43 -3.11
C SER A 232 27.25 3.72 -3.70
N ALA A 233 26.39 4.64 -4.19
CA ALA A 233 26.83 5.92 -4.74
C ALA A 233 27.55 6.78 -3.68
N VAL A 234 27.07 6.80 -2.44
CA VAL A 234 27.73 7.46 -1.32
C VAL A 234 29.10 6.82 -1.06
N ALA A 235 29.18 5.50 -0.98
CA ALA A 235 30.43 4.78 -0.73
C ALA A 235 31.46 5.01 -1.85
N PHE A 236 31.04 5.09 -3.13
CA PHE A 236 31.93 5.38 -4.25
C PHE A 236 32.38 6.86 -4.30
N GLY A 237 31.49 7.81 -3.97
CA GLY A 237 31.81 9.24 -3.95
C GLY A 237 32.87 9.61 -2.92
N GLU A 238 32.98 8.85 -1.83
CA GLU A 238 33.93 9.09 -0.75
C GLU A 238 35.23 8.26 -0.87
N GLY A 239 35.20 7.16 -1.63
CA GLY A 239 36.38 6.30 -1.85
C GLY A 239 37.50 6.90 -2.68
N PHE A 240 37.31 8.11 -3.25
CA PHE A 240 38.34 8.87 -3.98
C PHE A 240 39.15 9.82 -3.10
N ILE A 241 38.82 9.98 -1.81
CA ILE A 241 39.61 10.81 -0.89
C ILE A 241 40.62 9.89 -0.19
N PRO A 242 41.95 10.08 -0.46
CA PRO A 242 42.96 9.19 0.13
C PRO A 242 43.27 9.59 1.58
N ILE A 243 42.30 9.39 2.48
CA ILE A 243 42.50 9.59 3.91
C ILE A 243 42.48 8.19 4.55
N PRO A 244 43.62 7.69 5.09
CA PRO A 244 43.67 6.40 5.77
C PRO A 244 42.70 6.42 6.95
N PHE A 245 41.85 5.35 7.06
CA PHE A 245 40.85 5.14 8.11
C PHE A 245 39.53 5.95 8.01
N SER A 246 39.33 6.82 7.02
CA SER A 246 38.05 7.52 6.82
C SER A 246 36.92 6.56 6.36
N ASP A 247 37.27 5.49 5.64
CA ASP A 247 36.34 4.56 5.04
C ASP A 247 35.42 3.88 6.07
N ALA A 248 35.97 3.46 7.22
CA ALA A 248 35.16 2.79 8.25
C ALA A 248 34.18 3.72 8.96
N ALA A 249 34.53 5.00 9.11
CA ALA A 249 33.70 5.98 9.81
C ALA A 249 32.44 6.33 9.01
N VAL A 250 32.48 6.24 7.68
CA VAL A 250 31.37 6.55 6.77
C VAL A 250 30.69 5.27 6.29
N LEU A 251 31.43 4.23 5.94
CA LEU A 251 30.89 2.97 5.45
C LEU A 251 29.99 2.27 6.48
N ILE A 252 30.37 2.28 7.77
CA ILE A 252 29.56 1.62 8.81
C ILE A 252 28.21 2.28 9.00
N PRO A 253 28.05 3.61 9.16
CA PRO A 253 26.76 4.27 9.23
C PRO A 253 25.91 4.05 7.97
N THR A 254 26.52 4.14 6.78
CA THR A 254 25.83 3.92 5.51
C THR A 254 25.27 2.51 5.39
N GLN A 255 26.04 1.48 5.78
CA GLN A 255 25.59 0.09 5.80
C GLN A 255 24.47 -0.13 6.83
N ILE A 256 24.57 0.46 8.00
CA ILE A 256 23.52 0.37 9.04
C ILE A 256 22.22 0.98 8.52
N THR A 257 22.27 2.15 7.89
CA THR A 257 21.11 2.83 7.32
C THR A 257 20.51 2.04 6.17
N MET A 258 21.33 1.46 5.30
CA MET A 258 20.89 0.59 4.21
C MET A 258 20.15 -0.65 4.74
N ILE A 259 20.73 -1.35 5.70
CA ILE A 259 20.11 -2.54 6.32
C ILE A 259 18.80 -2.17 7.01
N ALA A 260 18.76 -1.06 7.75
CA ALA A 260 17.54 -0.57 8.39
C ALA A 260 16.44 -0.25 7.36
N SER A 261 16.79 0.39 6.25
CA SER A 261 15.85 0.71 5.18
C SER A 261 15.27 -0.54 4.50
N ILE A 262 16.12 -1.51 4.16
CA ILE A 262 15.68 -2.78 3.55
C ILE A 262 14.77 -3.53 4.52
N THR A 263 15.16 -3.67 5.79
CA THR A 263 14.38 -4.33 6.83
C THR A 263 12.99 -3.71 6.98
N THR A 264 12.95 -2.38 7.03
CA THR A 264 11.70 -1.61 7.12
C THR A 264 10.82 -1.83 5.89
N ASN A 265 11.37 -1.80 4.67
CA ASN A 265 10.63 -2.02 3.42
C ASN A 265 10.02 -3.43 3.35
N PHE A 266 10.69 -4.43 3.89
CA PHE A 266 10.14 -5.79 3.96
C PHE A 266 9.13 -5.96 5.10
N GLY A 267 9.03 -5.02 6.03
CA GLY A 267 8.14 -5.11 7.19
C GLY A 267 8.53 -6.24 8.13
N MET A 268 9.82 -6.55 8.20
CA MET A 268 10.32 -7.67 8.99
C MET A 268 10.55 -7.26 10.45
N ASN A 269 9.99 -8.03 11.39
CA ASN A 269 10.40 -8.00 12.78
C ASN A 269 11.67 -8.85 12.94
N ILE A 270 12.82 -8.23 12.67
CA ILE A 270 14.10 -8.94 12.78
C ILE A 270 14.58 -8.86 14.24
N SER A 271 14.81 -10.03 14.84
CA SER A 271 15.41 -10.10 16.16
C SER A 271 16.89 -9.66 16.12
N LYS A 272 17.38 -9.14 17.23
CA LYS A 272 18.81 -8.76 17.39
C LYS A 272 19.77 -9.88 16.98
N SER A 273 19.40 -11.13 17.26
CA SER A 273 20.20 -12.31 16.90
C SER A 273 20.34 -12.53 15.40
N VAL A 274 19.28 -12.32 14.63
CA VAL A 274 19.30 -12.45 13.15
C VAL A 274 20.17 -11.37 12.53
N ILE A 275 20.07 -10.13 12.99
CA ILE A 275 20.92 -9.02 12.51
C ILE A 275 22.38 -9.29 12.85
N MET A 276 22.67 -9.73 14.08
CA MET A 276 24.04 -10.07 14.50
C MET A 276 24.62 -11.23 13.69
N SER A 277 23.83 -12.25 13.38
CA SER A 277 24.24 -13.36 12.52
C SER A 277 24.58 -12.89 11.11
N PHE A 278 23.74 -12.01 10.54
CA PHE A 278 23.97 -11.45 9.21
C PHE A 278 25.23 -10.58 9.16
N ILE A 279 25.39 -9.68 10.13
CA ILE A 279 26.58 -8.82 10.23
C ILE A 279 27.84 -9.66 10.43
N SER A 280 27.80 -10.66 11.31
CA SER A 280 28.93 -11.56 11.56
C SER A 280 29.32 -12.36 10.32
N SER A 281 28.36 -12.85 9.54
CA SER A 281 28.61 -13.57 8.29
C SER A 281 29.27 -12.69 7.23
N THR A 282 28.90 -11.41 7.18
CA THR A 282 29.42 -10.44 6.20
C THR A 282 30.80 -9.94 6.58
N ILE A 283 31.06 -9.67 7.87
CA ILE A 283 32.36 -9.24 8.39
C ILE A 283 33.33 -10.40 8.41
N GLY A 284 32.88 -11.63 8.76
CA GLY A 284 33.73 -12.84 8.78
C GLY A 284 34.32 -13.18 7.42
N THR A 285 33.53 -12.99 6.32
CA THR A 285 34.03 -13.19 4.96
C THR A 285 35.01 -12.11 4.50
N ALA A 286 34.85 -10.85 4.96
CA ALA A 286 35.79 -9.74 4.67
C ALA A 286 37.08 -9.87 5.53
N GLY A 287 36.97 -10.30 6.79
CA GLY A 287 38.12 -10.46 7.70
C GLY A 287 39.08 -11.59 7.29
N THR A 288 38.57 -12.66 6.73
CA THR A 288 39.40 -13.77 6.21
C THR A 288 40.18 -13.42 4.94
N THR A 289 39.70 -12.47 4.14
CA THR A 289 40.42 -11.97 2.95
C THR A 289 41.57 -11.04 3.31
N ILE A 290 41.51 -10.35 4.44
CA ILE A 290 42.58 -9.44 4.91
C ILE A 290 43.68 -10.17 5.66
N LEU A 291 43.35 -11.24 6.37
CA LEU A 291 44.32 -12.06 7.14
C LEU A 291 45.00 -13.15 6.30
N GLY A 292 44.57 -13.41 5.07
CA GLY A 292 45.14 -14.41 4.16
C GLY A 292 46.27 -13.91 3.25
N LYS A 293 46.74 -12.65 3.43
CA LYS A 293 47.90 -12.08 2.71
C LYS A 293 48.88 -11.47 3.71
N SER A 294 49.48 -12.31 4.55
CA SER A 294 50.74 -12.01 5.27
C SER A 294 51.65 -13.19 5.18
#